data_b5c4097700fe48f00f3bf479305fe407
#
_entry.id   b5c4097700fe48f00f3bf479305fe407
#
_cell.length_a   1.000
_cell.length_b   1.000
_cell.length_c   1.000
_cell.angle_alpha   90.00
_cell.angle_beta   90.00
_cell.angle_gamma   90.00
#
_symmetry.space_group_name_H-M   'P 1'
#
loop_
_entity.id
_entity.type
_entity.pdbx_description
1 polymer ?
#
loop_
_entity_poly.entity_id
_entity_poly.type
_entity_poly.pdbx_seq_one_letter_code
_entity_poly.pdbx_strand_id
1 'polypeptide(L)'
;MQISEPVLFKGAPGSPYTRKMLAYLRFRHIRYELLIGDQTQHKNLPEPKVQLLPTFFLPDDDNKIQAVVDSTPLIRRFEADFEQRRSIPQDPVMAFLNYLIEDYADERLTKAMFHYRWYYQADIDMAGTILPRWTSIQSPEAELQQ
;
A
#
# COMPACT_ATOMS: atom_id res chain seq x y z
N MET A 1 -7.71 20.44 0.40
CA MET A 1 -9.01 19.74 0.21
C MET A 1 -9.00 18.49 1.04
N GLN A 2 -10.02 18.24 1.84
CA GLN A 2 -10.02 17.13 2.80
C GLN A 2 -10.38 15.82 2.11
N ILE A 3 -9.59 14.78 2.34
CA ILE A 3 -9.88 13.41 1.86
C ILE A 3 -11.13 12.90 2.58
N SER A 4 -12.10 12.39 1.81
CA SER A 4 -13.33 11.80 2.37
C SER A 4 -13.13 10.34 2.73
N GLU A 5 -13.81 9.90 3.79
CA GLU A 5 -13.87 8.50 4.18
C GLU A 5 -15.13 7.79 3.66
N PRO A 6 -15.08 6.50 3.32
CA PRO A 6 -13.90 5.64 3.39
C PRO A 6 -12.89 5.93 2.28
N VAL A 7 -11.59 5.83 2.61
CA VAL A 7 -10.52 5.96 1.62
C VAL A 7 -10.46 4.70 0.77
N LEU A 8 -10.56 4.86 -0.54
CA LEU A 8 -10.54 3.75 -1.49
C LEU A 8 -9.12 3.50 -2.01
N PHE A 9 -8.65 2.26 -1.97
CA PHE A 9 -7.37 1.90 -2.57
C PHE A 9 -7.28 0.44 -3.02
N LYS A 10 -6.48 0.20 -4.05
CA LYS A 10 -6.10 -1.13 -4.54
C LYS A 10 -4.82 -1.58 -3.85
N GLY A 11 -4.79 -2.83 -3.41
CA GLY A 11 -3.62 -3.40 -2.77
C GLY A 11 -3.55 -4.91 -2.91
N ALA A 12 -2.47 -5.51 -2.40
CA ALA A 12 -2.31 -6.95 -2.34
C ALA A 12 -1.85 -7.37 -0.93
N PRO A 13 -2.41 -8.46 -0.36
CA PRO A 13 -2.15 -8.87 1.02
C PRO A 13 -0.68 -9.14 1.34
N GLY A 14 0.10 -9.59 0.35
CA GLY A 14 1.52 -9.87 0.49
C GLY A 14 2.44 -8.70 0.14
N SER A 15 1.91 -7.58 -0.35
CA SER A 15 2.71 -6.38 -0.62
C SER A 15 3.12 -5.70 0.68
N PRO A 16 4.43 -5.47 0.94
CA PRO A 16 4.89 -4.79 2.15
C PRO A 16 4.32 -3.38 2.27
N TYR A 17 4.25 -2.63 1.17
CA TYR A 17 3.71 -1.28 1.17
C TYR A 17 2.19 -1.23 1.32
N THR A 18 1.45 -2.23 0.81
CA THR A 18 0.03 -2.38 1.14
C THR A 18 -0.16 -2.60 2.65
N ARG A 19 0.67 -3.46 3.26
CA ARG A 19 0.63 -3.73 4.71
C ARG A 19 1.04 -2.50 5.52
N LYS A 20 2.05 -1.74 5.08
CA LYS A 20 2.44 -0.45 5.68
C LYS A 20 1.25 0.51 5.74
N MET A 21 0.57 0.71 4.60
CA MET A 21 -0.58 1.61 4.54
C MET A 21 -1.78 1.10 5.34
N LEU A 22 -2.04 -0.21 5.35
CA LEU A 22 -3.08 -0.78 6.22
C LEU A 22 -2.78 -0.56 7.71
N ALA A 23 -1.54 -0.75 8.15
CA ALA A 23 -1.13 -0.48 9.52
C ALA A 23 -1.30 0.99 9.87
N TYR A 24 -0.87 1.89 8.98
CA TYR A 24 -1.02 3.33 9.12
C TYR A 24 -2.50 3.75 9.25
N LEU A 25 -3.36 3.35 8.31
CA LEU A 25 -4.79 3.72 8.32
C LEU A 25 -5.49 3.19 9.58
N ARG A 26 -5.18 1.98 10.02
CA ARG A 26 -5.71 1.39 11.26
C ARG A 26 -5.24 2.15 12.51
N PHE A 27 -3.95 2.49 12.59
CA PHE A 27 -3.42 3.30 13.69
C PHE A 27 -4.09 4.66 13.77
N ARG A 28 -4.31 5.32 12.61
CA ARG A 28 -4.96 6.62 12.50
C ARG A 28 -6.49 6.56 12.67
N HIS A 29 -7.09 5.36 12.73
CA HIS A 29 -8.55 5.13 12.71
C HIS A 29 -9.24 5.71 11.47
N ILE A 30 -8.54 5.79 10.34
CA ILE A 30 -9.10 6.22 9.06
C ILE A 30 -9.83 5.02 8.44
N ARG A 31 -11.11 5.21 8.11
CA ARG A 31 -11.91 4.16 7.45
C ARG A 31 -11.45 4.00 6.00
N TYR A 32 -11.38 2.77 5.54
CA TYR A 32 -10.92 2.45 4.19
C TYR A 32 -11.70 1.31 3.56
N GLU A 33 -11.66 1.26 2.22
CA GLU A 33 -12.09 0.14 1.40
C GLU A 33 -10.88 -0.36 0.60
N LEU A 34 -10.49 -1.62 0.82
CA LEU A 34 -9.39 -2.27 0.11
C LEU A 34 -9.94 -3.10 -1.04
N LEU A 35 -9.51 -2.80 -2.25
CA LEU A 35 -9.79 -3.58 -3.47
C LEU A 35 -8.63 -4.55 -3.71
N ILE A 36 -8.93 -5.83 -3.88
CA ILE A 36 -7.95 -6.87 -4.12
C ILE A 36 -8.23 -7.54 -5.46
N GLY A 37 -7.17 -7.80 -6.23
CA GLY A 37 -7.25 -8.49 -7.51
C GLY A 37 -8.07 -7.72 -8.54
N ASP A 38 -9.06 -8.39 -9.12
CA ASP A 38 -9.93 -7.92 -10.19
C ASP A 38 -11.08 -7.00 -9.73
N GLN A 39 -11.24 -6.78 -8.43
CA GLN A 39 -12.31 -5.92 -7.89
C GLN A 39 -12.29 -4.48 -8.43
N THR A 40 -11.15 -4.02 -8.95
CA THR A 40 -11.02 -2.71 -9.59
C THR A 40 -11.68 -2.63 -10.97
N GLN A 41 -11.85 -3.75 -11.67
CA GLN A 41 -12.37 -3.79 -13.05
C GLN A 41 -13.81 -3.27 -13.15
N HIS A 42 -14.57 -3.36 -12.07
CA HIS A 42 -15.99 -2.97 -12.03
C HIS A 42 -16.23 -1.53 -11.56
N LYS A 43 -15.17 -0.78 -11.18
CA LYS A 43 -15.33 0.55 -10.56
C LYS A 43 -14.97 1.74 -11.45
N ASN A 44 -14.60 1.53 -12.71
CA ASN A 44 -14.20 2.59 -13.65
C ASN A 44 -13.22 3.62 -13.00
N LEU A 45 -12.18 3.10 -12.34
CA LEU A 45 -11.20 3.90 -11.62
C LEU A 45 -10.03 4.30 -12.53
N PRO A 46 -9.42 5.48 -12.32
CA PRO A 46 -8.27 5.91 -13.12
C PRO A 46 -7.07 4.97 -12.89
N GLU A 47 -6.24 4.84 -13.91
CA GLU A 47 -5.01 4.07 -13.80
C GLU A 47 -3.84 4.95 -13.34
N PRO A 48 -2.93 4.42 -12.50
CA PRO A 48 -1.74 5.15 -12.09
C PRO A 48 -0.73 5.21 -13.23
N LYS A 49 0.10 6.26 -13.28
CA LYS A 49 1.19 6.39 -14.25
C LYS A 49 2.21 5.24 -14.15
N VAL A 50 2.40 4.72 -12.95
CA VAL A 50 3.26 3.56 -12.67
C VAL A 50 2.44 2.54 -11.89
N GLN A 51 2.45 1.29 -12.35
CA GLN A 51 1.69 0.19 -11.73
C GLN A 51 2.38 -0.27 -10.43
N LEU A 52 2.08 0.42 -9.33
CA LEU A 52 2.58 0.11 -7.99
C LEU A 52 1.44 -0.15 -7.01
N LEU A 53 1.70 -0.96 -5.99
CA LEU A 53 0.78 -1.22 -4.90
C LEU A 53 1.35 -0.70 -3.57
N PRO A 54 0.51 -0.07 -2.75
CA PRO A 54 -0.90 0.23 -2.99
C PRO A 54 -1.12 1.42 -3.93
N THR A 55 -2.25 1.41 -4.67
CA THR A 55 -2.73 2.54 -5.46
C THR A 55 -3.96 3.14 -4.78
N PHE A 56 -3.89 4.39 -4.37
CA PHE A 56 -4.98 5.13 -3.74
C PHE A 56 -5.76 5.95 -4.77
N PHE A 57 -7.07 6.03 -4.61
CA PHE A 57 -7.96 6.81 -5.46
C PHE A 57 -8.45 8.04 -4.69
N LEU A 58 -7.78 9.17 -4.93
CA LEU A 58 -7.95 10.39 -4.15
C LEU A 58 -8.33 11.58 -5.05
N PRO A 59 -9.11 12.55 -4.54
CA PRO A 59 -9.38 13.76 -5.28
C PRO A 59 -8.11 14.61 -5.47
N ASP A 60 -7.96 15.21 -6.64
CA ASP A 60 -7.00 16.28 -6.90
C ASP A 60 -7.56 17.66 -6.50
N ASP A 61 -6.86 18.74 -6.85
CA ASP A 61 -7.27 20.11 -6.53
C ASP A 61 -8.56 20.53 -7.25
N ASP A 62 -8.86 19.92 -8.39
CA ASP A 62 -10.08 20.11 -9.17
C ASP A 62 -11.23 19.16 -8.77
N ASN A 63 -11.05 18.41 -7.69
CA ASN A 63 -11.99 17.38 -7.20
C ASN A 63 -12.18 16.18 -8.14
N LYS A 64 -11.24 15.93 -9.05
CA LYS A 64 -11.24 14.75 -9.91
C LYS A 64 -10.49 13.63 -9.22
N ILE A 65 -11.05 12.43 -9.27
CA ILE A 65 -10.37 11.26 -8.71
C ILE A 65 -9.18 10.90 -9.57
N GLN A 66 -8.02 10.79 -8.95
CA GLN A 66 -6.77 10.33 -9.56
C GLN A 66 -6.18 9.15 -8.82
N ALA A 67 -5.43 8.32 -9.52
CA ALA A 67 -4.68 7.22 -8.95
C ALA A 67 -3.33 7.73 -8.43
N VAL A 68 -3.10 7.59 -7.13
CA VAL A 68 -1.88 8.04 -6.44
C VAL A 68 -1.17 6.83 -5.85
N VAL A 69 0.12 6.74 -6.10
CA VAL A 69 1.00 5.69 -5.59
C VAL A 69 2.08 6.29 -4.71
N ASP A 70 2.88 5.45 -4.07
CA ASP A 70 3.96 5.78 -3.14
C ASP A 70 3.45 6.09 -1.72
N SER A 71 3.87 5.24 -0.77
CA SER A 71 3.37 5.29 0.61
C SER A 71 3.87 6.51 1.39
N THR A 72 5.11 6.94 1.17
CA THR A 72 5.71 8.04 1.95
C THR A 72 5.04 9.39 1.69
N PRO A 73 4.87 9.86 0.44
CA PRO A 73 4.12 11.10 0.19
C PRO A 73 2.63 10.96 0.57
N LEU A 74 2.04 9.78 0.42
CA LEU A 74 0.65 9.52 0.86
C LEU A 74 0.49 9.68 2.37
N ILE A 75 1.40 9.15 3.18
CA ILE A 75 1.39 9.34 4.64
C ILE A 75 1.46 10.83 4.97
N ARG A 76 2.35 11.59 4.35
CA ARG A 76 2.46 13.05 4.58
C ARG A 76 1.18 13.78 4.22
N ARG A 77 0.51 13.40 3.11
CA ARG A 77 -0.78 13.95 2.73
C ARG A 77 -1.85 13.65 3.77
N PHE A 78 -1.94 12.40 4.24
CA PHE A 78 -2.89 12.02 5.27
C PHE A 78 -2.59 12.67 6.63
N GLU A 79 -1.33 12.91 6.98
CA GLU A 79 -0.97 13.68 8.17
C GLU A 79 -1.47 15.14 8.13
N ALA A 80 -1.55 15.73 6.93
CA ALA A 80 -2.10 17.07 6.74
C ALA A 80 -3.63 17.09 6.76
N ASP A 81 -4.28 16.06 6.17
CA ASP A 81 -5.74 16.03 5.99
C ASP A 81 -6.50 15.51 7.24
N PHE A 82 -5.85 14.68 8.07
CA PHE A 82 -6.45 14.09 9.27
C PHE A 82 -5.70 14.53 10.52
N GLU A 83 -6.35 15.28 11.41
CA GLU A 83 -5.70 15.84 12.59
C GLU A 83 -5.46 14.84 13.72
N GLN A 84 -6.33 13.82 13.84
CA GLN A 84 -6.30 12.89 14.97
C GLN A 84 -5.21 11.83 14.84
N ARG A 85 -4.62 11.43 15.98
CA ARG A 85 -3.69 10.30 16.10
C ARG A 85 -2.52 10.37 15.10
N ARG A 86 -1.86 11.51 14.98
CA ARG A 86 -0.69 11.68 14.10
C ARG A 86 0.37 10.61 14.36
N SER A 87 0.93 10.07 13.28
CA SER A 87 2.03 9.11 13.33
C SER A 87 3.40 9.80 13.29
N ILE A 88 3.45 10.98 12.68
CA ILE A 88 4.68 11.79 12.64
C ILE A 88 4.73 12.67 13.90
N PRO A 89 5.77 12.51 14.74
CA PRO A 89 5.94 13.33 15.94
C PRO A 89 6.05 14.83 15.63
N GLN A 90 5.58 15.68 16.55
CA GLN A 90 5.71 17.14 16.42
C GLN A 90 7.11 17.65 16.83
N ASP A 91 7.78 16.94 17.74
CA ASP A 91 9.15 17.25 18.11
C ASP A 91 10.09 17.02 16.92
N PRO A 92 10.92 17.98 16.52
CA PRO A 92 11.72 17.89 15.30
C PRO A 92 12.78 16.78 15.34
N VAL A 93 13.32 16.46 16.51
CA VAL A 93 14.31 15.38 16.67
C VAL A 93 13.62 14.03 16.49
N MET A 94 12.47 13.85 17.13
CA MET A 94 11.69 12.62 16.99
C MET A 94 11.10 12.46 15.58
N ALA A 95 10.71 13.55 14.91
CA ALA A 95 10.26 13.53 13.52
C ALA A 95 11.40 13.09 12.58
N PHE A 96 12.63 13.59 12.82
CA PHE A 96 13.80 13.16 12.06
C PHE A 96 14.13 11.68 12.28
N LEU A 97 14.09 11.20 13.51
CA LEU A 97 14.30 9.77 13.81
C LEU A 97 13.22 8.90 13.16
N ASN A 98 11.97 9.34 13.22
CA ASN A 98 10.86 8.67 12.54
C ASN A 98 11.11 8.56 11.03
N TYR A 99 11.53 9.67 10.38
CA TYR A 99 11.90 9.68 8.97
C TYR A 99 13.04 8.70 8.66
N LEU A 100 14.12 8.69 9.45
CA LEU A 100 15.24 7.77 9.23
C LEU A 100 14.84 6.29 9.35
N ILE A 101 13.97 5.96 10.31
CA ILE A 101 13.48 4.59 10.50
C ILE A 101 12.59 4.18 9.33
N GLU A 102 11.72 5.08 8.87
CA GLU A 102 10.87 4.84 7.71
C GLU A 102 11.70 4.61 6.45
N ASP A 103 12.64 5.51 6.15
CA ASP A 103 13.53 5.41 5.00
C ASP A 103 14.36 4.11 5.02
N TYR A 104 14.92 3.77 6.18
CA TYR A 104 15.65 2.53 6.36
C TYR A 104 14.77 1.30 6.11
N ALA A 105 13.54 1.29 6.63
CA ALA A 105 12.62 0.19 6.45
C ALA A 105 12.20 0.03 4.97
N ASP A 106 11.89 1.12 4.31
CA ASP A 106 11.44 1.12 2.92
C ASP A 106 12.57 0.79 1.93
N GLU A 107 13.76 1.35 2.12
CA GLU A 107 14.86 1.27 1.15
C GLU A 107 15.86 0.15 1.44
N ARG A 108 15.97 -0.30 2.68
CA ARG A 108 16.98 -1.30 3.08
C ARG A 108 16.35 -2.63 3.48
N LEU A 109 15.39 -2.65 4.40
CA LEU A 109 14.79 -3.89 4.88
C LEU A 109 13.96 -4.61 3.81
N THR A 110 13.35 -3.90 2.87
CA THR A 110 12.66 -4.50 1.73
C THR A 110 13.59 -5.36 0.86
N LYS A 111 14.87 -5.03 0.76
CA LYS A 111 15.87 -5.85 0.05
C LYS A 111 16.08 -7.20 0.74
N ALA A 112 16.13 -7.21 2.07
CA ALA A 112 16.19 -8.43 2.85
C ALA A 112 14.93 -9.30 2.64
N MET A 113 13.74 -8.69 2.58
CA MET A 113 12.50 -9.40 2.29
C MET A 113 12.56 -10.10 0.91
N PHE A 114 13.10 -9.43 -0.12
CA PHE A 114 13.29 -10.04 -1.44
C PHE A 114 14.28 -11.20 -1.40
N HIS A 115 15.38 -11.06 -0.66
CA HIS A 115 16.33 -12.14 -0.46
C HIS A 115 15.65 -13.38 0.11
N TYR A 116 14.97 -13.25 1.25
CA TYR A 116 14.29 -14.37 1.89
C TYR A 116 13.17 -14.97 1.03
N ARG A 117 12.49 -14.20 0.25
CA ARG A 117 11.41 -14.68 -0.65
C ARG A 117 11.94 -15.55 -1.80
N TRP A 118 13.14 -15.25 -2.33
CA TRP A 118 13.63 -15.80 -3.59
C TRP A 118 14.94 -16.58 -3.49
N TYR A 119 15.48 -16.78 -2.31
CA TYR A 119 16.75 -17.49 -2.11
C TYR A 119 16.55 -18.93 -1.65
N TYR A 120 15.66 -19.18 -0.70
CA TYR A 120 15.41 -20.51 -0.18
C TYR A 120 14.26 -21.17 -0.94
N GLN A 121 14.43 -22.47 -1.31
CA GLN A 121 13.44 -23.19 -2.12
C GLN A 121 12.05 -23.21 -1.48
N ALA A 122 11.97 -23.47 -0.16
CA ALA A 122 10.69 -23.48 0.55
C ALA A 122 9.94 -22.13 0.47
N ASP A 123 10.67 -21.01 0.50
CA ASP A 123 10.09 -19.68 0.38
C ASP A 123 9.67 -19.36 -1.07
N ILE A 124 10.46 -19.82 -2.05
CA ILE A 124 10.11 -19.73 -3.48
C ILE A 124 8.80 -20.49 -3.75
N ASP A 125 8.69 -21.73 -3.27
CA ASP A 125 7.49 -22.55 -3.43
C ASP A 125 6.26 -21.87 -2.80
N MET A 126 6.41 -21.34 -1.59
CA MET A 126 5.35 -20.59 -0.92
C MET A 126 4.99 -19.31 -1.67
N ALA A 127 5.97 -18.53 -2.15
CA ALA A 127 5.73 -17.33 -2.93
C ALA A 127 4.98 -17.66 -4.23
N GLY A 128 5.33 -18.75 -4.90
CA GLY A 128 4.65 -19.25 -6.10
C GLY A 128 3.16 -19.57 -5.89
N THR A 129 2.77 -19.96 -4.68
CA THR A 129 1.35 -20.19 -4.36
C THR A 129 0.57 -18.93 -4.04
N ILE A 130 1.25 -17.88 -3.53
CA ILE A 130 0.58 -16.66 -3.01
C ILE A 130 0.54 -15.54 -4.07
N LEU A 131 1.68 -15.28 -4.75
CA LEU A 131 1.82 -14.11 -5.62
C LEU A 131 0.86 -14.09 -6.82
N PRO A 132 0.59 -15.20 -7.51
CA PRO A 132 -0.36 -15.20 -8.61
C PRO A 132 -1.77 -14.78 -8.18
N ARG A 133 -2.16 -15.07 -6.93
CA ARG A 133 -3.46 -14.67 -6.36
C ARG A 133 -3.60 -13.18 -6.06
N TRP A 134 -2.53 -12.38 -6.23
CA TRP A 134 -2.62 -10.93 -6.07
C TRP A 134 -3.41 -10.24 -7.19
N THR A 135 -3.39 -10.84 -8.39
CA THR A 135 -4.11 -10.32 -9.55
C THR A 135 -5.51 -10.90 -9.66
N SER A 136 -5.72 -12.15 -9.21
CA SER A 136 -7.02 -12.77 -9.15
C SER A 136 -7.10 -13.72 -7.94
N ILE A 137 -8.00 -13.43 -7.01
CA ILE A 137 -8.19 -14.24 -5.80
C ILE A 137 -8.81 -15.62 -6.15
N GLN A 138 -9.55 -15.70 -7.25
CA GLN A 138 -10.31 -16.87 -7.66
C GLN A 138 -9.60 -17.70 -8.73
N SER A 139 -8.36 -17.40 -9.08
CA SER A 139 -7.63 -18.19 -10.09
C SER A 139 -7.58 -19.67 -9.70
N PRO A 140 -8.01 -20.58 -10.59
CA PRO A 140 -7.91 -22.01 -10.38
C PRO A 140 -6.47 -22.44 -10.13
N GLU A 141 -6.26 -23.45 -9.29
CA GLU A 141 -4.92 -23.94 -8.95
C GLU A 141 -4.11 -24.40 -10.16
N ALA A 142 -4.80 -24.92 -11.20
CA ALA A 142 -4.18 -25.33 -12.46
C ALA A 142 -3.55 -24.17 -13.26
N GLU A 143 -4.02 -22.94 -13.09
CA GLU A 143 -3.46 -21.75 -13.75
C GLU A 143 -2.26 -21.18 -12.98
N LEU A 144 -2.09 -21.57 -11.71
CA LEU A 144 -1.02 -21.09 -10.85
C LEU A 144 0.29 -21.89 -11.00
N GLN A 145 0.24 -23.05 -11.68
CA GLN A 145 1.37 -23.95 -11.87
C GLN A 145 2.09 -23.76 -13.22
N GLN A 146 1.72 -22.75 -14.01
CA GLN A 146 2.38 -22.37 -15.26
C GLN A 146 3.37 -21.22 -15.03
#